data_af4527e5e3c18799ffd8380b9cd109cd
#
_entry.id   af4527e5e3c18799ffd8380b9cd109cd
#
_cell.length_a   1.000
_cell.length_b   1.000
_cell.length_c   1.000
_cell.angle_alpha   90.00
_cell.angle_beta   90.00
_cell.angle_gamma   90.00
#
_symmetry.space_group_name_H-M   'P 1'
#
loop_
_entity.id
_entity.type
_entity.pdbx_description
1 polymer ?
#
loop_
_entity_poly.entity_id
_entity_poly.type
_entity_poly.pdbx_seq_one_letter_code
_entity_poly.pdbx_strand_id
1 'polypeptide(L)'
;MIRILVVEDEKPISNLIKLSLTKAGYHCTCAYDGMEAADLLETQIFDLILLDVMLPKVDGFELMEYIRPMGIPVIFITAKNSVNDRVKGLRMGAEDYIV
;
A
#
# COMPACT_ATOMS: atom_id res chain seq x y z
N MET A 1 18.96 -1.77 2.91
CA MET A 1 17.77 -1.86 3.74
C MET A 1 16.53 -1.83 2.86
N ILE A 2 15.60 -2.73 3.08
CA ILE A 2 14.35 -2.77 2.32
C ILE A 2 13.43 -1.65 2.80
N ARG A 3 12.94 -0.85 1.88
CA ARG A 3 12.09 0.30 2.15
C ARG A 3 10.66 -0.02 1.76
N ILE A 4 9.75 0.07 2.73
CA ILE A 4 8.33 -0.25 2.55
C ILE A 4 7.49 1.00 2.75
N LEU A 5 6.59 1.26 1.79
CA LEU A 5 5.57 2.30 1.92
C LEU A 5 4.27 1.64 2.39
N VAL A 6 3.71 2.13 3.48
CA VAL A 6 2.41 1.69 4.00
C VAL A 6 1.40 2.79 3.73
N VAL A 7 0.37 2.49 2.95
CA VAL A 7 -0.70 3.43 2.62
C VAL A 7 -1.97 2.98 3.33
N GLU A 8 -2.26 3.61 4.45
CA GLU A 8 -3.37 3.28 5.34
C GLU A 8 -3.84 4.54 6.07
N ASP A 9 -5.14 4.85 6.02
CA ASP A 9 -5.68 6.08 6.59
C ASP A 9 -5.90 6.01 8.11
N GLU A 10 -6.10 4.82 8.66
CA GLU A 10 -6.27 4.65 10.10
C GLU A 10 -4.92 4.61 10.79
N LYS A 11 -4.58 5.70 11.47
CA LYS A 11 -3.28 5.84 12.12
C LYS A 11 -2.93 4.73 13.11
N PRO A 12 -3.85 4.25 13.96
CA PRO A 12 -3.53 3.13 14.86
C PRO A 12 -3.10 1.87 14.12
N ILE A 13 -3.75 1.55 12.99
CA ILE A 13 -3.40 0.38 12.17
C ILE A 13 -2.07 0.63 11.48
N SER A 14 -1.89 1.80 10.90
CA SER A 14 -0.64 2.17 10.24
C SER A 14 0.55 2.11 11.20
N ASN A 15 0.38 2.62 12.42
CA ASN A 15 1.42 2.59 13.45
C ASN A 15 1.76 1.15 13.87
N LEU A 16 0.76 0.28 13.98
CA LEU A 16 0.97 -1.11 14.33
C LEU A 16 1.77 -1.84 13.26
N ILE A 17 1.42 -1.62 12.00
CA ILE A 17 2.15 -2.18 10.86
C ILE A 17 3.59 -1.68 10.85
N LYS A 18 3.77 -0.37 11.00
CA LYS A 18 5.10 0.24 11.04
C LYS A 18 5.97 -0.34 12.15
N LEU A 19 5.40 -0.50 13.34
CA LEU A 19 6.12 -1.07 14.47
C LEU A 19 6.57 -2.50 14.18
N SER A 20 5.69 -3.31 13.63
CA SER A 20 5.99 -4.71 13.29
C SER A 20 7.09 -4.81 12.23
N LEU A 21 7.00 -4.00 11.18
CA LEU A 21 7.99 -4.00 10.10
C LEU A 21 9.34 -3.47 10.56
N THR A 22 9.34 -2.44 11.40
CA THR A 22 10.56 -1.89 11.94
C THR A 22 11.28 -2.91 12.81
N LYS A 23 10.54 -3.67 13.61
CA LYS A 23 11.12 -4.76 14.43
C LYS A 23 11.71 -5.86 13.57
N ALA A 24 11.17 -6.10 12.39
CA ALA A 24 11.68 -7.09 11.46
C ALA A 24 12.89 -6.60 10.66
N GLY A 25 13.30 -5.35 10.84
CA GLY A 25 14.49 -4.80 10.19
C GLY A 25 14.23 -4.02 8.92
N TYR A 26 12.96 -3.72 8.60
CA TYR A 26 12.62 -2.92 7.43
C TYR A 26 12.51 -1.43 7.75
N HIS A 27 12.75 -0.60 6.74
CA HIS A 27 12.48 0.84 6.83
C HIS A 27 11.06 1.11 6.36
N CYS A 28 10.21 1.63 7.23
CA CYS A 28 8.80 1.82 6.94
C CYS A 28 8.44 3.30 6.92
N THR A 29 7.79 3.74 5.84
CA THR A 29 7.24 5.10 5.71
C THR A 29 5.73 4.97 5.56
N CYS A 30 4.97 5.81 6.26
CA CYS A 30 3.52 5.78 6.23
C CYS A 30 2.94 6.94 5.43
N ALA A 31 1.98 6.65 4.57
CA ALA A 31 1.12 7.63 3.93
C ALA A 31 -0.32 7.37 4.39
N TYR A 32 -1.07 8.42 4.67
CA TYR A 32 -2.40 8.30 5.25
C TYR A 32 -3.52 8.53 4.23
N ASP A 33 -3.17 8.90 3.03
CA ASP A 33 -4.09 8.96 1.90
C ASP A 33 -3.33 8.78 0.57
N GLY A 34 -4.08 8.68 -0.52
CA GLY A 34 -3.48 8.44 -1.83
C GLY A 34 -2.63 9.59 -2.35
N MET A 35 -2.98 10.82 -2.02
CA MET A 35 -2.22 12.01 -2.43
C MET A 35 -0.85 12.04 -1.76
N GLU A 36 -0.82 11.76 -0.47
CA GLU A 36 0.44 11.68 0.28
C GLU A 36 1.32 10.55 -0.24
N ALA A 37 0.72 9.41 -0.55
CA ALA A 37 1.43 8.29 -1.15
C ALA A 37 2.04 8.67 -2.50
N ALA A 38 1.28 9.33 -3.37
CA ALA A 38 1.77 9.76 -4.67
C ALA A 38 2.95 10.72 -4.53
N ASP A 39 2.86 11.67 -3.61
CA ASP A 39 3.95 12.62 -3.35
C ASP A 39 5.22 11.91 -2.88
N LEU A 40 5.08 10.95 -1.98
CA LEU A 40 6.22 10.16 -1.49
C LEU A 40 6.85 9.32 -2.61
N LEU A 41 6.03 8.74 -3.47
CA LEU A 41 6.52 7.93 -4.59
C LEU A 41 7.28 8.76 -5.64
N GLU A 42 7.02 10.04 -5.73
CA GLU A 42 7.75 10.93 -6.63
C GLU A 42 9.12 11.33 -6.08
N THR A 43 9.29 11.30 -4.76
CA THR A 43 10.50 11.82 -4.11
C THR A 43 11.39 10.74 -3.49
N GLN A 44 10.86 9.55 -3.27
CA GLN A 44 11.58 8.45 -2.63
C GLN A 44 11.41 7.15 -3.40
N ILE A 45 12.35 6.24 -3.21
CA ILE A 45 12.32 4.90 -3.82
C ILE A 45 11.86 3.90 -2.76
N PHE A 46 10.89 3.06 -3.12
CA PHE A 46 10.40 1.99 -2.26
C PHE A 46 10.56 0.63 -2.94
N ASP A 47 10.80 -0.39 -2.14
CA ASP A 47 10.95 -1.78 -2.60
C ASP A 47 9.64 -2.54 -2.57
N LEU A 48 8.69 -2.10 -1.75
CA LEU A 48 7.39 -2.75 -1.56
C LEU A 48 6.37 -1.71 -1.10
N ILE A 49 5.12 -1.87 -1.52
CA ILE A 49 4.01 -1.04 -1.08
C ILE A 49 2.94 -1.93 -0.46
N LEU A 50 2.53 -1.62 0.77
CA LEU A 50 1.35 -2.19 1.41
C LEU A 50 0.23 -1.17 1.27
N LEU A 51 -0.83 -1.52 0.57
CA LEU A 51 -1.85 -0.58 0.11
C LEU A 51 -3.24 -1.00 0.56
N ASP A 52 -3.91 -0.12 1.31
CA ASP A 52 -5.32 -0.28 1.64
C ASP A 52 -6.16 0.22 0.46
N VAL A 53 -7.13 -0.57 0.02
CA VAL A 53 -8.03 -0.16 -1.06
C VAL A 53 -9.12 0.80 -0.60
N MET A 54 -9.40 0.86 0.71
CA MET A 54 -10.45 1.71 1.28
C MET A 54 -9.88 3.03 1.80
N LEU A 55 -9.25 3.80 0.91
CA LEU A 55 -8.65 5.08 1.27
C LEU A 55 -9.63 6.24 1.04
N PRO A 56 -9.56 7.31 1.87
CA PRO A 56 -10.28 8.54 1.56
C PRO A 56 -9.68 9.22 0.33
N LYS A 57 -10.45 10.01 -0.38
CA LYS A 57 -10.05 10.83 -1.54
C LYS A 57 -9.67 10.04 -2.78
N VAL A 58 -8.74 9.11 -2.67
CA VAL A 58 -8.28 8.28 -3.79
C VAL A 58 -8.44 6.83 -3.40
N ASP A 59 -9.23 6.08 -4.15
CA ASP A 59 -9.43 4.65 -3.96
C ASP A 59 -8.11 3.91 -4.18
N GLY A 60 -7.85 2.86 -3.38
CA GLY A 60 -6.63 2.09 -3.50
C GLY A 60 -6.44 1.45 -4.88
N PHE A 61 -7.53 1.08 -5.55
CA PHE A 61 -7.43 0.56 -6.92
C PHE A 61 -7.02 1.65 -7.92
N GLU A 62 -7.47 2.89 -7.74
CA GLU A 62 -7.03 4.01 -8.57
C GLU A 62 -5.56 4.31 -8.33
N LEU A 63 -5.11 4.26 -7.09
CA LEU A 63 -3.71 4.45 -6.76
C LEU A 63 -2.84 3.34 -7.38
N MET A 64 -3.34 2.11 -7.43
CA MET A 64 -2.65 1.00 -8.07
C MET A 64 -2.39 1.27 -9.57
N GLU A 65 -3.34 1.89 -10.26
CA GLU A 65 -3.15 2.28 -11.66
C GLU A 65 -1.99 3.27 -11.82
N TYR A 66 -1.83 4.17 -10.86
CA TYR A 66 -0.72 5.12 -10.83
C TYR A 66 0.62 4.41 -10.54
N ILE A 67 0.62 3.42 -9.66
CA ILE A 67 1.82 2.71 -9.22
C ILE A 67 2.29 1.68 -10.27
N ARG A 68 1.37 1.05 -10.98
CA ARG A 68 1.67 -0.06 -11.90
C ARG A 68 2.85 0.20 -12.82
N PRO A 69 2.95 1.36 -13.50
CA PRO A 69 4.08 1.62 -14.40
C PRO A 69 5.43 1.70 -13.70
N MET A 70 5.45 1.88 -12.39
CA MET A 70 6.68 2.01 -11.62
C MET A 70 7.36 0.67 -11.35
N GLY A 71 6.65 -0.45 -11.54
CA GLY A 71 7.20 -1.78 -11.34
C GLY A 71 7.48 -2.16 -9.90
N ILE A 72 6.92 -1.43 -8.93
CA ILE A 72 7.10 -1.73 -7.50
C ILE A 72 6.08 -2.78 -7.08
N PRO A 73 6.48 -3.88 -6.41
CA PRO A 73 5.53 -4.88 -5.91
C PRO A 73 4.55 -4.27 -4.92
N VAL A 74 3.28 -4.64 -5.05
CA VAL A 74 2.20 -4.14 -4.18
C VAL A 74 1.45 -5.30 -3.56
N ILE A 75 1.21 -5.22 -2.26
CA ILE A 75 0.33 -6.13 -1.53
C ILE A 75 -0.85 -5.32 -1.02
N PHE A 76 -2.06 -5.69 -1.42
CA PHE A 76 -3.26 -5.07 -0.88
C PHE A 76 -3.57 -5.60 0.52
N ILE A 77 -3.84 -4.69 1.44
CA ILE A 77 -4.36 -5.00 2.78
C ILE A 77 -5.65 -4.20 2.97
N THR A 78 -6.75 -4.89 3.30
CA THR A 78 -8.03 -4.20 3.35
C THR A 78 -9.10 -5.05 4.04
N ALA A 79 -10.16 -4.37 4.51
CA ALA A 79 -11.37 -5.03 4.99
C ALA A 79 -12.27 -5.54 3.86
N LYS A 80 -12.03 -5.15 2.61
CA LYS A 80 -12.78 -5.68 1.46
C LYS A 80 -12.43 -7.15 1.26
N ASN A 81 -13.43 -8.01 1.46
CA ASN A 81 -13.26 -9.45 1.50
C ASN A 81 -14.10 -10.17 0.43
N SER A 82 -14.31 -9.57 -0.74
CA SER A 82 -15.00 -10.23 -1.82
C SER A 82 -14.00 -10.88 -2.79
N VAL A 83 -14.42 -12.00 -3.39
CA VAL A 83 -13.61 -12.66 -4.42
C VAL A 83 -13.38 -11.72 -5.60
N ASN A 84 -14.40 -10.94 -5.98
CA ASN A 84 -14.29 -9.99 -7.07
C ASN A 84 -13.23 -8.91 -6.79
N ASP A 85 -13.18 -8.39 -5.57
CA ASP A 85 -12.18 -7.39 -5.19
C ASP A 85 -10.78 -7.98 -5.22
N ARG A 86 -10.60 -9.22 -4.75
CA ARG A 86 -9.31 -9.92 -4.82
C ARG A 86 -8.84 -10.10 -6.25
N VAL A 87 -9.74 -10.57 -7.13
CA VAL A 87 -9.42 -10.78 -8.54
C VAL A 87 -9.07 -9.45 -9.19
N LYS A 88 -9.84 -8.40 -8.90
CA LYS A 88 -9.55 -7.06 -9.42
C LYS A 88 -8.17 -6.57 -8.99
N GLY A 89 -7.83 -6.70 -7.71
CA GLY A 89 -6.52 -6.28 -7.20
C GLY A 89 -5.37 -7.01 -7.88
N LEU A 90 -5.47 -8.33 -7.99
CA LEU A 90 -4.42 -9.15 -8.62
C LEU A 90 -4.28 -8.85 -10.11
N ARG A 91 -5.40 -8.62 -10.82
CA ARG A 91 -5.37 -8.25 -12.23
C ARG A 91 -4.74 -6.89 -12.47
N MET A 92 -4.79 -6.00 -11.50
CA MET A 92 -4.15 -4.69 -11.57
C MET A 92 -2.63 -4.77 -11.30
N GLY A 93 -2.11 -5.96 -11.03
CA GLY A 93 -0.69 -6.18 -10.85
C GLY A 93 -0.20 -6.25 -9.42
N ALA A 94 -1.11 -6.37 -8.44
CA ALA A 94 -0.70 -6.60 -7.05
C ALA A 94 -0.08 -7.99 -6.91
N GLU A 95 0.95 -8.09 -6.08
CA GLU A 95 1.60 -9.37 -5.80
C GLU A 95 0.74 -10.25 -4.91
N ASP A 96 -0.08 -9.65 -4.05
CA ASP A 96 -0.95 -10.38 -3.14
C ASP A 96 -2.08 -9.48 -2.65
N TYR A 97 -3.07 -10.07 -2.01
CA TYR A 97 -4.26 -9.40 -1.50
C TYR A 97 -4.62 -9.99 -0.13
N ILE A 98 -4.40 -9.20 0.93
CA ILE A 98 -4.62 -9.63 2.31
C ILE A 98 -5.83 -8.92 2.90
N VAL A 99 -6.73 -9.66 3.49
CA VAL A 99 -7.91 -9.13 4.16
C VAL A 99 -7.78 -9.24 5.68
#